data_6721864e14f0403126ac339753d84e44
#
_entry.id   6721864e14f0403126ac339753d84e44
#
_cell.length_a   1.000
_cell.length_b   1.000
_cell.length_c   1.000
_cell.angle_alpha   90.00
_cell.angle_beta   90.00
_cell.angle_gamma   90.00
#
_symmetry.space_group_name_H-M   'P 1'
#
loop_
_entity.id
_entity.type
_entity.pdbx_description
1 polymer ?
#
loop_
_entity_poly.entity_id
_entity_poly.type
_entity_poly.pdbx_seq_one_letter_code
_entity_poly.pdbx_strand_id
1 'polypeptide(L)' 'MEQESFSIYDFSQALANMIVGHDIARGNLRLRLIDKTIMMVLGNGIITPWFPTHKDILATDWKVIRLEQ' A
#
# COMPACT_ATOMS: atom_id res chain seq x y z
N MET A 1 -0.05 -10.86 -18.45
CA MET A 1 -0.34 -11.63 -17.30
C MET A 1 0.14 -10.96 -16.04
N GLU A 2 -0.69 -10.98 -15.04
CA GLU A 2 -0.38 -10.29 -13.88
C GLU A 2 0.59 -11.03 -13.04
N GLN A 3 1.54 -10.33 -12.50
CA GLN A 3 2.52 -10.91 -11.65
C GLN A 3 2.30 -10.39 -10.28
N GLU A 4 1.90 -11.27 -9.40
CA GLU A 4 1.81 -10.85 -8.04
C GLU A 4 3.13 -11.04 -7.39
N SER A 5 3.51 -10.06 -6.62
CA SER A 5 4.71 -10.17 -5.85
C SER A 5 4.35 -10.77 -4.52
N PHE A 6 4.99 -11.87 -4.17
CA PHE A 6 4.77 -12.46 -2.87
C PHE A 6 5.84 -12.05 -1.89
N SER A 7 6.67 -11.10 -2.27
CA SER A 7 7.68 -10.60 -1.36
C SER A 7 7.00 -9.88 -0.21
N ILE A 8 7.56 -10.04 0.96
CA ILE A 8 7.04 -9.40 2.15
C ILE A 8 8.00 -8.29 2.49
N TYR A 9 7.44 -7.10 2.68
CA TYR A 9 8.23 -5.90 2.88
C TYR A 9 7.92 -5.28 4.22
N ASP A 10 8.90 -4.58 4.78
CA ASP A 10 8.58 -3.70 5.90
C ASP A 10 7.93 -2.44 5.34
N PHE A 11 7.51 -1.55 6.23
CA PHE A 11 6.76 -0.38 5.79
C PHE A 11 7.62 0.55 4.94
N SER A 12 8.90 0.70 5.26
CA SER A 12 9.72 1.63 4.49
C SER A 12 9.94 1.13 3.07
N GLN A 13 10.09 -0.18 2.89
CA GLN A 13 10.22 -0.75 1.56
C GLN A 13 8.92 -0.62 0.79
N ALA A 14 7.80 -0.85 1.46
CA ALA A 14 6.49 -0.71 0.83
C ALA A 14 6.25 0.74 0.44
N LEU A 15 6.63 1.68 1.31
CA LEU A 15 6.46 3.09 1.03
C LEU A 15 7.26 3.50 -0.21
N ALA A 16 8.48 2.99 -0.34
CA ALA A 16 9.29 3.29 -1.52
C ALA A 16 8.59 2.84 -2.81
N ASN A 17 7.93 1.68 -2.76
CA ASN A 17 7.19 1.19 -3.90
C ASN A 17 5.95 2.04 -4.17
N MET A 18 5.31 2.56 -3.12
CA MET A 18 4.16 3.41 -3.29
C MET A 18 4.54 4.73 -3.93
N ILE A 19 5.72 5.23 -3.60
CA ILE A 19 6.20 6.50 -4.17
C ILE A 19 6.39 6.39 -5.68
N VAL A 20 6.77 5.21 -6.18
CA VAL A 20 6.94 5.04 -7.62
C VAL A 20 5.65 4.63 -8.31
N GLY A 21 4.52 4.61 -7.61
CA GLY A 21 3.23 4.47 -8.27
C GLY A 21 2.48 3.19 -8.03
N HIS A 22 2.96 2.34 -7.13
CA HIS A 22 2.25 1.10 -6.84
C HIS A 22 1.40 1.25 -5.59
N ASP A 23 0.39 0.41 -5.46
CA ASP A 23 -0.37 0.33 -4.23
C ASP A 23 0.34 -0.62 -3.29
N ILE A 24 0.09 -0.47 -1.99
CA ILE A 24 0.56 -1.43 -1.01
C ILE A 24 -0.62 -1.90 -0.19
N ALA A 25 -0.48 -3.07 0.40
CA ALA A 25 -1.58 -3.68 1.13
C ALA A 25 -1.07 -4.49 2.32
N ARG A 26 -1.91 -4.58 3.33
CA ARG A 26 -1.65 -5.41 4.48
C ARG A 26 -3.00 -5.86 5.03
N GLY A 27 -3.28 -7.16 4.95
CA GLY A 27 -4.58 -7.65 5.33
C GLY A 27 -5.65 -7.04 4.43
N ASN A 28 -6.64 -6.40 5.03
CA ASN A 28 -7.71 -5.75 4.28
C ASN A 28 -7.43 -4.30 3.97
N LEU A 29 -6.27 -3.81 4.37
CA LEU A 29 -5.90 -2.43 4.18
C LEU A 29 -5.19 -2.28 2.85
N ARG A 30 -5.60 -1.30 2.07
CA ARG A 30 -4.93 -0.99 0.80
C ARG A 30 -4.66 0.50 0.76
N LEU A 31 -3.43 0.86 0.45
CA LEU A 31 -2.99 2.25 0.47
C LEU A 31 -2.48 2.68 -0.88
N ARG A 32 -2.67 3.94 -1.18
CA ARG A 32 -2.21 4.54 -2.43
C ARG A 32 -1.75 5.96 -2.15
N LEU A 33 -0.67 6.36 -2.80
CA LEU A 33 -0.19 7.73 -2.65
C LEU A 33 -0.87 8.59 -3.71
N ILE A 34 -1.60 9.62 -3.26
CA ILE A 34 -2.29 10.53 -4.16
C ILE A 34 -1.95 11.94 -3.69
N ASP A 35 -1.31 12.72 -4.59
CA ASP A 35 -1.00 14.11 -4.28
C ASP A 35 -0.19 14.24 -3.01
N LYS A 36 0.80 13.38 -2.86
CA LYS A 36 1.69 13.39 -1.69
C LYS A 36 0.99 13.05 -0.39
N THR A 37 -0.18 12.45 -0.48
CA THR A 37 -0.95 12.04 0.69
C THR A 37 -1.23 10.57 0.60
N ILE A 38 -1.00 9.84 1.69
CA ILE A 38 -1.30 8.42 1.71
C ILE A 38 -2.79 8.24 1.97
N MET A 39 -3.46 7.63 1.01
CA MET A 39 -4.90 7.44 1.09
C MET A 39 -5.22 5.96 1.23
N MET A 40 -6.31 5.69 1.92
CA MET A 40 -6.81 4.33 2.06
C MET A 40 -7.87 4.10 1.01
N VAL A 41 -7.74 3.00 0.27
CA VAL A 41 -8.69 2.64 -0.78
C VAL A 41 -9.61 1.57 -0.23
N LEU A 42 -10.88 1.89 -0.10
CA LEU A 42 -11.86 0.96 0.45
C LEU A 42 -12.40 0.06 -0.64
N GLY A 43 -13.01 -1.04 -0.22
CA GLY A 43 -13.49 -2.05 -1.15
C GLY A 43 -14.54 -1.55 -2.11
N ASN A 44 -15.28 -0.51 -1.73
CA ASN A 44 -16.30 0.07 -2.60
C ASN A 44 -15.75 1.19 -3.47
N GLY A 45 -14.44 1.38 -3.48
CA GLY A 45 -13.82 2.41 -4.31
C GLY A 45 -13.68 3.77 -3.66
N ILE A 46 -14.19 3.92 -2.45
CA ILE A 46 -14.05 5.19 -1.75
C ILE A 46 -12.61 5.35 -1.27
N ILE A 47 -12.08 6.55 -1.44
CA ILE A 47 -10.72 6.87 -1.04
C ILE A 47 -10.79 7.87 0.10
N THR A 48 -10.07 7.58 1.18
CA THR A 48 -10.11 8.41 2.36
C THR A 48 -8.71 8.50 2.96
N PRO A 49 -8.39 9.56 3.68
CA PRO A 49 -7.05 9.70 4.27
C PRO A 49 -6.76 8.56 5.23
N TRP A 50 -5.50 8.13 5.24
CA TRP A 50 -5.08 7.05 6.11
C TRP A 50 -4.33 7.60 7.30
N PHE A 51 -4.72 7.13 8.48
CA PHE A 51 -4.05 7.52 9.72
C PHE A 51 -3.30 6.30 10.25
N PRO A 52 -1.98 6.31 10.17
CA PRO A 52 -1.19 5.14 10.53
C PRO A 52 -1.25 4.84 12.02
N THR A 53 -1.17 3.55 12.32
CA THR A 53 -0.99 3.11 13.69
C THR A 53 0.41 2.56 13.83
N HIS A 54 0.87 2.43 15.07
CA HIS A 54 2.18 1.84 15.31
C HIS A 54 2.25 0.43 14.74
N LYS A 55 1.19 -0.34 14.86
CA LYS A 55 1.15 -1.68 14.34
C LYS A 55 1.42 -1.71 12.85
N ASP A 56 0.80 -0.80 12.13
CA ASP A 56 0.95 -0.76 10.67
C ASP A 56 2.35 -0.35 10.27
N ILE A 57 2.90 0.65 10.96
CA ILE A 57 4.22 1.17 10.60
C ILE A 57 5.31 0.15 10.90
N LEU A 58 5.17 -0.59 11.99
CA LEU A 58 6.18 -1.55 12.40
C LEU A 58 5.98 -2.93 11.79
N ALA A 59 4.93 -3.13 11.04
CA ALA A 59 4.64 -4.44 10.45
C ALA A 59 5.65 -4.75 9.37
N THR A 60 5.90 -6.05 9.18
CA THR A 60 6.84 -6.51 8.17
C THR A 60 6.15 -7.43 7.17
N ASP A 61 4.83 -7.34 7.08
CA ASP A 61 4.06 -8.19 6.17
C ASP A 61 3.31 -7.36 5.13
N TRP A 62 3.89 -6.26 4.70
CA TRP A 62 3.32 -5.44 3.64
C TRP A 62 3.53 -6.10 2.29
N LYS A 63 2.56 -5.95 1.41
CA LYS A 63 2.64 -6.44 0.04
C LYS A 63 2.57 -5.28 -0.91
N VAL A 64 3.20 -5.45 -2.07
CA VAL A 64 3.16 -4.43 -3.11
C VAL A 64 2.23 -4.93 -4.21
N ILE A 65 1.27 -4.11 -4.59
CA ILE A 65 0.37 -4.43 -5.69
C ILE A 65 0.80 -3.58 -6.86
N ARG A 66 1.39 -4.24 -7.86
CA ARG A 66 1.88 -3.50 -9.01
C ARG A 66 0.73 -3.10 -9.88
N LEU A 67 0.70 -1.82 -10.22
CA LEU A 67 -0.31 -1.31 -11.12
C LEU A 67 0.28 -1.28 -12.51
N GLU A 68 -0.43 -1.88 -13.46
CA GLU A 68 0.03 -1.90 -14.82
C GLU A 68 -0.59 -0.79 -15.60
N GLN A 69 0.15 -0.29 -16.53
CA GLN A 69 -0.33 0.79 -17.37
C GLN A 69 -0.91 0.28 -18.65
#